data_b06416732dd40e00cd4e9c19c3429dd0
#
_entry.id   b06416732dd40e00cd4e9c19c3429dd0
#
_cell.length_a   1.000
_cell.length_b   1.000
_cell.length_c   1.000
_cell.angle_alpha   90.00
_cell.angle_beta   90.00
_cell.angle_gamma   90.00
#
_symmetry.space_group_name_H-M   'P 1'
#
loop_
_entity.id
_entity.type
_entity.pdbx_description
1 polymer ?
#
loop_
_entity_poly.entity_id
_entity_poly.type
_entity_poly.pdbx_seq_one_letter_code
_entity_poly.pdbx_strand_id
1 'polypeptide(L)'
;MIWIVGGTSDTRSLLDKLSEKINLNNVIVSVTTEYGEKLLNDYNIKVIQKVLDKNKILDFIDKTNLNTIIDTSHPYAENISKNILEVIKSKNIKYFRYEREVTETIFDERFESLKD
;
A
#
# COMPACT_ATOMS: atom_id res chain seq x y z
N MET A 1 -7.72 -3.77 7.57
CA MET A 1 -7.44 -3.75 6.13
C MET A 1 -6.22 -2.88 5.83
N ILE A 2 -5.29 -3.42 5.10
CA ILE A 2 -4.07 -2.73 4.68
C ILE A 2 -4.17 -2.40 3.19
N TRP A 3 -3.93 -1.15 2.83
CA TRP A 3 -3.87 -0.72 1.45
C TRP A 3 -2.41 -0.48 1.07
N ILE A 4 -1.95 -1.18 0.04
CA ILE A 4 -0.61 -0.97 -0.53
C ILE A 4 -0.76 -0.19 -1.83
N VAL A 5 -0.13 0.97 -1.91
CA VAL A 5 -0.04 1.75 -3.14
C VAL A 5 1.12 1.18 -3.94
N GLY A 6 0.80 0.46 -5.01
CA GLY A 6 1.76 -0.40 -5.68
C GLY A 6 2.07 -0.05 -7.11
N GLY A 7 2.68 -1.00 -7.81
CA GLY A 7 3.03 -0.88 -9.22
C GLY A 7 4.53 -0.87 -9.49
N THR A 8 5.36 -1.09 -8.48
CA THR A 8 6.83 -1.12 -8.63
C THR A 8 7.39 -2.46 -8.14
N SER A 9 8.67 -2.69 -8.37
CA SER A 9 9.36 -3.88 -7.84
C SER A 9 9.42 -3.86 -6.31
N ASP A 10 9.34 -2.69 -5.70
CA ASP A 10 9.28 -2.57 -4.24
C ASP A 10 7.98 -3.13 -3.68
N THR A 11 6.90 -3.11 -4.46
CA THR A 11 5.63 -3.74 -4.09
C THR A 11 5.82 -5.25 -3.89
N ARG A 12 6.51 -5.92 -4.81
CA ARG A 12 6.78 -7.35 -4.69
C ARG A 12 7.65 -7.66 -3.49
N SER A 13 8.70 -6.87 -3.28
CA SER A 13 9.57 -7.01 -2.11
C SER A 13 8.77 -6.91 -0.80
N LEU A 14 7.89 -5.92 -0.72
CA LEU A 14 7.02 -5.75 0.45
C LEU A 14 6.09 -6.95 0.63
N LEU A 15 5.45 -7.40 -0.45
CA LEU A 15 4.51 -8.54 -0.37
C LEU A 15 5.22 -9.82 0.08
N ASP A 16 6.44 -10.06 -0.39
CA ASP A 16 7.22 -11.21 0.03
C ASP A 16 7.48 -11.18 1.54
N LYS A 17 7.81 -10.01 2.09
CA LYS A 17 8.00 -9.83 3.52
C LYS A 17 6.71 -10.00 4.30
N LEU A 18 5.63 -9.39 3.83
CA LEU A 18 4.33 -9.46 4.51
C LEU A 18 3.80 -10.89 4.53
N SER A 19 3.97 -11.64 3.44
CA SER A 19 3.44 -13.01 3.35
C SER A 19 4.05 -13.96 4.38
N GLU A 20 5.24 -13.65 4.84
CA GLU A 20 5.91 -14.44 5.89
C GLU A 20 5.34 -14.16 7.29
N LYS A 21 4.66 -13.04 7.46
CA LYS A 21 4.27 -12.53 8.77
C LYS A 21 2.77 -12.45 8.98
N ILE A 22 1.99 -12.18 7.93
CA ILE A 22 0.54 -12.05 8.03
C ILE A 22 -0.15 -12.76 6.87
N ASN A 23 -1.46 -12.96 7.05
CA ASN A 23 -2.33 -13.45 5.98
C ASN A 23 -2.67 -12.30 5.04
N LEU A 24 -2.42 -12.48 3.75
CA LEU A 24 -2.64 -11.43 2.75
C LEU A 24 -4.13 -11.19 2.41
N ASN A 25 -5.05 -11.92 3.04
CA ASN A 25 -6.49 -11.69 2.84
C ASN A 25 -6.94 -10.29 3.25
N ASN A 26 -6.21 -9.65 4.15
CA ASN A 26 -6.52 -8.30 4.62
C ASN A 26 -5.71 -7.22 3.89
N VAL A 27 -5.19 -7.55 2.71
CA VAL A 27 -4.36 -6.64 1.92
C VAL A 27 -5.03 -6.37 0.59
N ILE A 28 -5.10 -5.08 0.22
CA ILE A 28 -5.52 -4.64 -1.12
C ILE A 28 -4.37 -3.85 -1.72
N VAL A 29 -4.00 -4.17 -2.96
CA VAL A 29 -2.97 -3.42 -3.68
C VAL A 29 -3.63 -2.64 -4.81
N SER A 30 -3.35 -1.34 -4.90
CA SER A 30 -3.77 -0.53 -6.04
C SER A 30 -2.60 -0.31 -6.97
N VAL A 31 -2.85 -0.40 -8.28
CA VAL A 31 -1.89 -0.11 -9.33
C VAL A 31 -2.56 0.78 -10.37
N THR A 32 -1.76 1.48 -11.17
CA THR A 32 -2.30 2.40 -12.17
C THR A 32 -2.24 1.84 -13.59
N THR A 33 -1.56 0.72 -13.80
CA THR A 33 -1.36 0.15 -15.13
C THR A 33 -1.66 -1.33 -15.14
N GLU A 34 -1.99 -1.84 -16.33
CA GLU A 34 -2.14 -3.28 -16.56
C GLU A 34 -0.84 -4.04 -16.28
N TYR A 35 0.30 -3.43 -16.62
CA TYR A 35 1.61 -4.01 -16.35
C TYR A 35 1.83 -4.18 -14.83
N GLY A 36 1.47 -3.17 -14.06
CA GLY A 36 1.54 -3.26 -12.59
C GLY A 36 0.70 -4.40 -12.05
N GLU A 37 -0.51 -4.60 -12.60
CA GLU A 37 -1.38 -5.71 -12.20
C GLU A 37 -0.74 -7.06 -12.55
N LYS A 38 -0.14 -7.19 -13.73
CA LYS A 38 0.52 -8.42 -14.15
C LYS A 38 1.71 -8.80 -13.27
N LEU A 39 2.42 -7.82 -12.72
CA LEU A 39 3.54 -8.06 -11.81
C LEU A 39 3.10 -8.79 -10.53
N LEU A 40 1.82 -8.76 -10.20
CA LEU A 40 1.29 -9.29 -8.96
C LEU A 40 0.42 -10.54 -9.15
N ASN A 41 0.39 -11.11 -10.36
CA ASN A 41 -0.47 -12.25 -10.69
C ASN A 41 -0.18 -13.51 -9.85
N ASP A 42 1.05 -13.67 -9.40
CA ASP A 42 1.47 -14.84 -8.63
C ASP A 42 1.18 -14.72 -7.13
N TYR A 43 0.62 -13.59 -6.70
CA TYR A 43 0.17 -13.42 -5.32
C TYR A 43 -1.33 -13.62 -5.22
N ASN A 44 -1.76 -14.26 -4.15
CA ASN A 44 -3.19 -14.46 -3.88
C ASN A 44 -3.72 -13.26 -3.09
N ILE A 45 -3.83 -12.12 -3.75
CA ILE A 45 -4.25 -10.85 -3.15
C ILE A 45 -5.27 -10.16 -4.05
N LYS A 46 -6.00 -9.22 -3.47
CA LYS A 46 -6.89 -8.35 -4.24
C LYS A 46 -6.10 -7.20 -4.83
N VAL A 47 -6.14 -7.07 -6.15
CA VAL A 47 -5.48 -5.99 -6.88
C VAL A 47 -6.55 -5.17 -7.58
N ILE A 48 -6.49 -3.85 -7.45
CA ILE A 48 -7.35 -2.93 -8.18
C ILE A 48 -6.51 -2.05 -9.10
N GLN A 49 -6.98 -1.85 -10.32
CA GLN A 49 -6.32 -0.99 -11.29
C GLN A 49 -7.12 0.29 -11.45
N LYS A 50 -6.67 1.37 -10.81
CA LYS A 50 -7.32 2.68 -10.84
C LYS A 50 -6.33 3.80 -10.61
N VAL A 51 -6.59 4.93 -11.26
CA VAL A 51 -5.95 6.20 -10.89
C VAL A 51 -6.82 6.86 -9.84
N LEU A 52 -6.25 7.12 -8.65
CA LEU A 52 -7.02 7.62 -7.51
C LEU A 52 -6.71 9.09 -7.24
N ASP A 53 -7.71 9.95 -7.47
CA ASP A 53 -7.67 11.34 -7.01
C ASP A 53 -8.14 11.42 -5.54
N LYS A 54 -8.13 12.61 -4.94
CA LYS A 54 -8.50 12.79 -3.53
C LYS A 54 -9.89 12.25 -3.21
N ASN A 55 -10.87 12.51 -4.07
CA ASN A 55 -12.25 12.06 -3.85
C ASN A 55 -12.35 10.53 -3.90
N LYS A 56 -11.65 9.91 -4.84
CA LYS A 56 -11.63 8.46 -4.97
C LYS A 56 -10.89 7.80 -3.82
N ILE A 57 -9.81 8.42 -3.34
CA ILE A 57 -9.08 7.94 -2.17
C ILE A 57 -9.99 7.96 -0.94
N LEU A 58 -10.68 9.07 -0.72
CA LEU A 58 -11.60 9.21 0.41
C LEU A 58 -12.71 8.14 0.35
N ASP A 59 -13.31 7.97 -0.81
CA ASP A 59 -14.35 6.97 -1.02
C ASP A 59 -13.82 5.55 -0.79
N PHE A 60 -12.61 5.26 -1.27
CA PHE A 60 -11.96 3.96 -1.07
C PHE A 60 -11.71 3.68 0.41
N ILE A 61 -11.22 4.66 1.14
CA ILE A 61 -10.97 4.54 2.58
C ILE A 61 -12.28 4.27 3.32
N ASP A 62 -13.33 4.99 2.99
CA ASP A 62 -14.62 4.85 3.67
C ASP A 62 -15.26 3.49 3.40
N LYS A 63 -15.05 2.92 2.21
CA LYS A 63 -15.67 1.64 1.82
C LYS A 63 -14.90 0.41 2.30
N THR A 64 -13.60 0.54 2.58
CA THR A 64 -12.75 -0.62 2.83
C THR A 64 -12.32 -0.79 4.28
N ASN A 65 -12.75 0.11 5.15
CA ASN A 65 -12.41 0.05 6.57
C ASN A 65 -10.90 -0.06 6.81
N LEU A 66 -10.15 0.80 6.13
CA LEU A 66 -8.70 0.83 6.22
C LEU A 66 -8.20 1.32 7.58
N ASN A 67 -7.12 0.73 8.04
CA ASN A 67 -6.39 1.23 9.21
C ASN A 67 -4.91 1.52 8.92
N THR A 68 -4.40 1.04 7.80
CA THR A 68 -2.98 1.17 7.46
C THR A 68 -2.80 1.34 5.96
N ILE A 69 -1.91 2.24 5.57
CA ILE A 69 -1.50 2.46 4.19
C ILE A 69 0.01 2.29 4.10
N ILE A 70 0.46 1.46 3.17
CA ILE A 70 1.89 1.32 2.88
C ILE A 70 2.12 1.76 1.44
N ASP A 71 2.88 2.82 1.26
CA ASP A 71 3.11 3.44 -0.03
C ASP A 71 4.42 2.93 -0.62
N THR A 72 4.33 2.16 -1.70
CA THR A 72 5.49 1.67 -2.46
C THR A 72 5.58 2.33 -3.83
N SER A 73 4.83 3.42 -4.06
CA SER A 73 4.84 4.10 -5.34
C SER A 73 6.22 4.69 -5.64
N HIS A 74 6.49 4.90 -6.94
CA HIS A 74 7.78 5.45 -7.36
C HIS A 74 7.96 6.86 -6.76
N PRO A 75 9.20 7.25 -6.36
CA PRO A 75 9.44 8.59 -5.82
C PRO A 75 8.94 9.74 -6.72
N TYR A 76 8.85 9.50 -8.02
CA TYR A 76 8.33 10.51 -8.96
C TYR A 76 6.81 10.57 -9.01
N ALA A 77 6.12 9.64 -8.38
CA ALA A 77 4.66 9.64 -8.30
C ALA A 77 4.17 10.45 -7.09
N GLU A 78 4.64 11.68 -6.97
CA GLU A 78 4.40 12.53 -5.80
C GLU A 78 2.93 12.83 -5.55
N ASN A 79 2.12 12.86 -6.61
CA ASN A 79 0.71 13.25 -6.49
C ASN A 79 -0.10 12.27 -5.66
N ILE A 80 0.10 10.97 -5.83
CA ILE A 80 -0.67 9.98 -5.07
C ILE A 80 -0.31 10.03 -3.58
N SER A 81 0.99 10.10 -3.27
CA SER A 81 1.45 10.17 -1.88
C SER A 81 0.93 11.44 -1.20
N LYS A 82 1.04 12.58 -1.87
CA LYS A 82 0.56 13.86 -1.34
C LYS A 82 -0.94 13.84 -1.10
N ASN A 83 -1.71 13.31 -2.05
CA ASN A 83 -3.16 13.23 -1.94
C ASN A 83 -3.58 12.33 -0.77
N ILE A 84 -2.91 11.20 -0.61
CA ILE A 84 -3.17 10.31 0.52
C ILE A 84 -2.92 11.01 1.85
N LEU A 85 -1.77 11.66 1.99
CA LEU A 85 -1.41 12.34 3.23
C LEU A 85 -2.41 13.45 3.58
N GLU A 86 -2.92 14.18 2.58
CA GLU A 86 -3.94 15.21 2.82
C GLU A 86 -5.26 14.60 3.28
N VAL A 87 -5.68 13.51 2.65
CA VAL A 87 -6.97 12.86 2.97
C VAL A 87 -6.96 12.29 4.37
N ILE A 88 -5.86 11.69 4.81
CA ILE A 88 -5.80 11.00 6.11
C ILE A 88 -5.49 11.90 7.31
N LYS A 89 -5.24 13.20 7.10
CA LYS A 89 -4.91 14.13 8.19
C LYS A 89 -5.88 14.07 9.36
N SER A 90 -7.16 13.91 9.08
CA SER A 90 -8.22 13.90 10.09
C SER A 90 -8.71 12.48 10.42
N LYS A 91 -8.02 11.46 9.92
CA LYS A 91 -8.42 10.06 10.09
C LYS A 91 -7.39 9.30 10.92
N ASN A 92 -7.86 8.28 11.63
CA ASN A 92 -6.99 7.42 12.44
C ASN A 92 -6.42 6.29 11.57
N ILE A 93 -5.59 6.66 10.59
CA ILE A 93 -4.97 5.74 9.64
C ILE A 93 -3.46 5.91 9.71
N LYS A 94 -2.74 4.81 9.82
CA LYS A 94 -1.28 4.79 9.81
C LYS A 94 -0.77 4.82 8.39
N TYR A 95 0.25 5.60 8.12
CA TYR A 95 0.88 5.70 6.81
C TYR A 95 2.36 5.40 6.91
N PHE A 96 2.85 4.47 6.07
CA PHE A 96 4.27 4.12 5.97
C PHE A 96 4.71 4.21 4.52
N ARG A 97 5.90 4.77 4.31
CA ARG A 97 6.58 4.73 3.02
C ARG A 97 7.55 3.55 3.03
N TYR A 98 7.48 2.69 2.03
CA TYR A 98 8.39 1.55 1.89
C TYR A 98 9.28 1.73 0.67
N GLU A 99 10.59 1.74 0.89
CA GLU A 99 11.62 1.72 -0.15
C GLU A 99 12.62 0.62 0.24
N ARG A 100 12.77 -0.35 -0.63
CA ARG A 100 13.49 -1.60 -0.33
C ARG A 100 14.88 -1.41 0.28
N GLU A 101 15.65 -0.48 -0.26
CA GLU A 101 17.05 -0.30 0.15
C GLU A 101 17.23 0.59 1.38
N VAL A 102 16.30 1.49 1.63
CA VAL A 102 16.46 2.55 2.63
C VAL A 102 15.71 2.25 3.92
N THR A 103 14.51 1.67 3.82
CA THR A 103 13.58 1.58 4.96
C THR A 103 13.37 0.16 5.48
N GLU A 104 14.07 -0.83 4.92
CA GLU A 104 13.80 -2.23 5.19
C GLU A 104 13.91 -2.59 6.68
N THR A 105 15.00 -2.19 7.34
CA THR A 105 15.21 -2.46 8.77
C THR A 105 14.19 -1.73 9.63
N ILE A 106 13.96 -0.45 9.35
CA ILE A 106 12.99 0.37 10.09
C ILE A 106 11.58 -0.18 9.90
N PHE A 107 11.25 -0.61 8.68
CA PHE A 107 9.96 -1.19 8.38
C PHE A 107 9.72 -2.46 9.19
N ASP A 108 10.71 -3.34 9.29
CA ASP A 108 10.57 -4.60 10.01
C ASP A 108 10.23 -4.37 11.50
N GLU A 109 10.88 -3.39 12.13
CA GLU A 109 10.57 -3.03 13.51
C GLU A 109 9.13 -2.52 13.67
N ARG A 110 8.71 -1.65 12.76
CA ARG A 110 7.35 -1.09 12.79
C ARG A 110 6.30 -2.12 12.46
N PHE A 111 6.63 -3.06 11.59
CA PHE A 111 5.71 -4.10 11.15
C PHE A 111 5.27 -5.01 12.29
N GLU A 112 6.13 -5.25 13.26
CA GLU A 112 5.75 -6.06 14.42
C GLU A 112 4.53 -5.49 15.15
N SER A 113 4.34 -4.18 15.12
CA SER A 113 3.17 -3.53 15.73
C SER A 113 1.89 -3.69 14.88
N LEU A 114 2.00 -4.06 13.61
CA LEU A 114 0.85 -4.24 12.72
C LEU A 114 0.17 -5.60 12.88
N LYS A 115 0.84 -6.55 13.48
CA LYS A 115 0.31 -7.91 13.69
C LYS A 115 -0.87 -7.94 14.66
N ASP A 116 -0.93 -7.00 15.53
CA ASP A 116 -1.99 -6.88 16.51
C ASP A 116 -3.19 -6.14 15.92
#